data_a8cd852b1567105e1d75dcdd598aec00
#
_entry.id   a8cd852b1567105e1d75dcdd598aec00
#
_cell.length_a   1.000
_cell.length_b   1.000
_cell.length_c   1.000
_cell.angle_alpha   90.00
_cell.angle_beta   90.00
_cell.angle_gamma   90.00
#
_symmetry.space_group_name_H-M   'P 1'
#
loop_
_entity.id
_entity.type
_entity.pdbx_description
1 polymer ?
#
loop_
_entity_poly.entity_id
_entity_poly.type
_entity_poly.pdbx_seq_one_letter_code
_entity_poly.pdbx_strand_id
1 'polypeptide(L)'
;MNDPRAKKIAKELVDHGHTRIDNYYWMRLSDEQKNSATPDEQTADVLAYLKEENDHVDAGMKHTEELQKHLFEEMKGRIKEDDSSVPVKQNGYWYYTRFEIGQDYAYNCRKKDSMETGEEEIL
;
A
#
# COMPACT_ATOMS: atom_id res chain seq x y z
N MET A 1 -23.66 7.49 16.49
CA MET A 1 -22.26 7.51 16.95
C MET A 1 -21.79 8.95 16.77
N ASN A 2 -21.13 9.56 17.73
CA ASN A 2 -20.60 10.92 17.55
C ASN A 2 -19.33 10.83 16.70
N ASP A 3 -19.14 11.80 15.78
CA ASP A 3 -17.93 11.89 14.96
C ASP A 3 -16.72 12.12 15.86
N PRO A 4 -15.60 11.43 15.67
CA PRO A 4 -14.36 11.70 16.37
C PRO A 4 -13.92 13.15 16.15
N ARG A 5 -13.28 13.75 17.15
CA ARG A 5 -12.79 15.13 17.03
C ARG A 5 -11.42 15.27 17.63
N ALA A 6 -10.44 15.61 16.80
CA ALA A 6 -9.11 15.92 17.28
C ALA A 6 -9.12 17.10 18.26
N LYS A 7 -8.41 16.95 19.38
CA LYS A 7 -8.21 18.06 20.32
C LYS A 7 -7.41 19.19 19.65
N LYS A 8 -7.77 20.43 19.99
CA LYS A 8 -7.07 21.61 19.48
C LYS A 8 -6.06 22.09 20.52
N ILE A 9 -4.78 22.01 20.19
CA ILE A 9 -3.67 22.52 21.00
C ILE A 9 -2.92 23.54 20.14
N ALA A 10 -3.14 24.83 20.42
CA ALA A 10 -2.56 25.90 19.64
C ALA A 10 -1.04 25.92 19.74
N LYS A 11 -0.36 25.89 18.59
CA LYS A 11 1.08 26.12 18.46
C LYS A 11 1.35 27.23 17.47
N GLU A 12 2.10 28.22 17.90
CA GLU A 12 2.59 29.27 17.02
C GLU A 12 3.78 28.77 16.21
N LEU A 13 3.72 29.00 14.90
CA LEU A 13 4.78 28.72 13.95
C LEU A 13 5.13 30.03 13.24
N VAL A 14 6.40 30.42 13.33
CA VAL A 14 6.89 31.65 12.70
C VAL A 14 7.81 31.27 11.54
N ASP A 15 7.46 31.73 10.35
CA ASP A 15 8.24 31.49 9.15
C ASP A 15 8.28 32.77 8.30
N HIS A 16 9.49 33.20 7.90
CA HIS A 16 9.74 34.42 7.12
C HIS A 16 9.05 35.70 7.69
N GLY A 17 8.95 35.79 9.03
CA GLY A 17 8.31 36.94 9.72
C GLY A 17 6.78 36.87 9.78
N HIS A 18 6.17 35.80 9.27
CA HIS A 18 4.73 35.54 9.39
C HIS A 18 4.44 34.51 10.49
N THR A 19 3.49 34.83 11.36
CA THR A 19 3.04 33.94 12.41
C THR A 19 1.73 33.26 12.00
N ARG A 20 1.69 31.92 12.11
CA ARG A 20 0.46 31.14 11.96
C ARG A 20 0.24 30.28 13.18
N ILE A 21 -1.02 29.98 13.49
CA ILE A 21 -1.39 29.08 14.58
C ILE A 21 -1.82 27.74 13.96
N ASP A 22 -1.15 26.67 14.39
CA ASP A 22 -1.50 25.29 14.05
C ASP A 22 -2.06 24.59 15.29
N ASN A 23 -3.35 24.31 15.27
CA ASN A 23 -4.04 23.64 16.36
C ASN A 23 -3.80 22.13 16.43
N TYR A 24 -3.23 21.55 15.38
CA TYR A 24 -3.06 20.10 15.21
C TYR A 24 -1.59 19.69 15.09
N TYR A 25 -0.66 20.60 15.34
CA TYR A 25 0.77 20.33 15.30
C TYR A 25 1.20 19.18 16.23
N TRP A 26 0.45 18.95 17.31
CA TRP A 26 0.67 17.84 18.25
C TRP A 26 0.56 16.45 17.58
N MET A 27 -0.13 16.34 16.45
CA MET A 27 -0.24 15.08 15.68
C MET A 27 1.03 14.77 14.88
N ARG A 28 1.96 15.71 14.78
CA ARG A 28 3.22 15.52 14.06
C ARG A 28 4.24 14.84 14.98
N LEU A 29 4.39 13.53 14.79
CA LEU A 29 5.40 12.74 15.48
C LEU A 29 6.76 12.84 14.77
N SER A 30 7.86 12.84 15.54
CA SER A 30 9.21 12.68 15.00
C SER A 30 9.45 11.25 14.53
N ASP A 31 10.53 11.04 13.79
CA ASP A 31 10.87 9.69 13.33
C ASP A 31 11.33 8.78 14.49
N GLU A 32 11.94 9.35 15.52
CA GLU A 32 12.25 8.64 16.75
C GLU A 32 10.99 8.16 17.47
N GLN A 33 9.95 9.03 17.57
CA GLN A 33 8.67 8.66 18.18
C GLN A 33 7.96 7.56 17.39
N LYS A 34 7.92 7.66 16.05
CA LYS A 34 7.29 6.63 15.18
C LYS A 34 7.96 5.26 15.26
N ASN A 35 9.28 5.25 15.44
CA ASN A 35 10.08 4.01 15.47
C ASN A 35 10.32 3.49 16.90
N SER A 36 9.82 4.18 17.93
CA SER A 36 10.00 3.77 19.33
C SER A 36 9.17 2.54 19.65
N ALA A 37 9.79 1.55 20.28
CA ALA A 37 9.08 0.38 20.82
C ALA A 37 8.15 0.72 21.99
N THR A 38 8.38 1.87 22.65
CA THR A 38 7.57 2.34 23.78
C THR A 38 7.03 3.73 23.44
N PRO A 39 5.72 3.85 23.13
CA PRO A 39 5.10 5.15 22.86
C PRO A 39 5.19 6.10 24.07
N ASP A 40 5.57 7.35 23.82
CA ASP A 40 5.43 8.41 24.79
C ASP A 40 3.97 8.92 24.85
N GLU A 41 3.67 9.86 25.75
CA GLU A 41 2.32 10.40 25.96
C GLU A 41 1.74 11.02 24.67
N GLN A 42 2.56 11.78 23.92
CA GLN A 42 2.12 12.38 22.65
C GLN A 42 1.79 11.31 21.62
N THR A 43 2.64 10.31 21.48
CA THR A 43 2.41 9.20 20.55
C THR A 43 1.16 8.41 20.93
N ALA A 44 0.95 8.14 22.23
CA ALA A 44 -0.23 7.45 22.71
C ALA A 44 -1.53 8.23 22.40
N ASP A 45 -1.52 9.54 22.60
CA ASP A 45 -2.64 10.43 22.24
C ASP A 45 -2.96 10.41 20.75
N VAL A 46 -1.93 10.47 19.89
CA VAL A 46 -2.10 10.41 18.42
C VAL A 46 -2.68 9.06 18.01
N LEU A 47 -2.14 7.96 18.53
CA LEU A 47 -2.62 6.61 18.21
C LEU A 47 -4.05 6.38 18.69
N ALA A 48 -4.42 6.92 19.87
CA ALA A 48 -5.78 6.84 20.39
C ALA A 48 -6.78 7.55 19.45
N TYR A 49 -6.45 8.77 19.02
CA TYR A 49 -7.28 9.52 18.08
C TYR A 49 -7.43 8.81 16.73
N LEU A 50 -6.32 8.30 16.17
CA LEU A 50 -6.35 7.55 14.92
C LEU A 50 -7.21 6.27 15.05
N LYS A 51 -7.17 5.63 16.23
CA LYS A 51 -8.03 4.47 16.48
C LYS A 51 -9.51 4.84 16.49
N GLU A 52 -9.88 5.96 17.12
CA GLU A 52 -11.27 6.45 17.13
C GLU A 52 -11.77 6.74 15.70
N GLU A 53 -10.94 7.34 14.83
CA GLU A 53 -11.28 7.59 13.43
C GLU A 53 -11.47 6.27 12.64
N ASN A 54 -10.57 5.29 12.83
CA ASN A 54 -10.69 3.99 12.19
C ASN A 54 -11.97 3.26 12.67
N ASP A 55 -12.22 3.23 13.98
CA ASP A 55 -13.42 2.61 14.55
C ASP A 55 -14.72 3.26 13.99
N HIS A 56 -14.69 4.58 13.79
CA HIS A 56 -15.80 5.32 13.18
C HIS A 56 -16.03 4.94 11.72
N VAL A 57 -14.95 4.89 10.93
CA VAL A 57 -15.01 4.47 9.51
C VAL A 57 -15.49 3.03 9.40
N ASP A 58 -14.93 2.11 10.20
CA ASP A 58 -15.29 0.70 10.17
C ASP A 58 -16.79 0.51 10.49
N ALA A 59 -17.28 1.20 11.50
CA ALA A 59 -18.69 1.15 11.85
C ALA A 59 -19.59 1.74 10.74
N GLY A 60 -19.18 2.86 10.14
CA GLY A 60 -19.90 3.52 9.04
C GLY A 60 -19.93 2.71 7.76
N MET A 61 -18.82 2.02 7.45
CA MET A 61 -18.65 1.24 6.22
C MET A 61 -19.08 -0.22 6.34
N LYS A 62 -19.37 -0.70 7.54
CA LYS A 62 -19.71 -2.11 7.80
C LYS A 62 -20.79 -2.68 6.87
N HIS A 63 -21.80 -1.88 6.54
CA HIS A 63 -22.89 -2.30 5.65
C HIS A 63 -22.46 -2.52 4.20
N THR A 64 -21.25 -2.10 3.81
CA THR A 64 -20.71 -2.22 2.44
C THR A 64 -19.75 -3.40 2.28
N GLU A 65 -19.44 -4.18 3.32
CA GLU A 65 -18.43 -5.26 3.27
C GLU A 65 -18.66 -6.25 2.12
N GLU A 66 -19.92 -6.71 1.93
CA GLU A 66 -20.25 -7.63 0.85
C GLU A 66 -20.06 -6.98 -0.54
N LEU A 67 -20.42 -5.71 -0.68
CA LEU A 67 -20.21 -4.97 -1.93
C LEU A 67 -18.72 -4.78 -2.21
N GLN A 68 -17.91 -4.44 -1.20
CA GLN A 68 -16.46 -4.28 -1.33
C GLN A 68 -15.80 -5.58 -1.80
N LYS A 69 -16.18 -6.71 -1.19
CA LYS A 69 -15.70 -8.03 -1.58
C LYS A 69 -16.08 -8.36 -3.02
N HIS A 70 -17.33 -8.12 -3.40
CA HIS A 70 -17.80 -8.38 -4.77
C HIS A 70 -17.03 -7.53 -5.80
N LEU A 71 -16.85 -6.23 -5.53
CA LEU A 71 -16.10 -5.33 -6.40
C LEU A 71 -14.61 -5.72 -6.49
N PHE A 72 -14.01 -6.13 -5.38
CA PHE A 72 -12.62 -6.61 -5.37
C PHE A 72 -12.45 -7.84 -6.27
N GLU A 73 -13.31 -8.86 -6.12
CA GLU A 73 -13.26 -10.07 -6.94
C GLU A 73 -13.54 -9.77 -8.42
N GLU A 74 -14.47 -8.87 -8.72
CA GLU A 74 -14.73 -8.43 -10.10
C GLU A 74 -13.51 -7.74 -10.72
N MET A 75 -12.90 -6.78 -10.01
CA MET A 75 -11.71 -6.07 -10.51
C MET A 75 -10.52 -7.02 -10.67
N LYS A 76 -10.28 -7.89 -9.68
CA LYS A 76 -9.22 -8.89 -9.73
C LYS A 76 -9.42 -9.85 -10.90
N GLY A 77 -10.64 -10.33 -11.12
CA GLY A 77 -10.97 -11.23 -12.21
C GLY A 77 -10.78 -10.66 -13.63
N ARG A 78 -10.63 -9.34 -13.76
CA ARG A 78 -10.29 -8.68 -15.03
C ARG A 78 -8.78 -8.68 -15.34
N ILE A 79 -7.95 -9.05 -14.38
CA ILE A 79 -6.50 -9.11 -14.52
C ILE A 79 -6.12 -10.54 -14.85
N LYS A 80 -5.37 -10.72 -15.96
CA LYS A 80 -4.77 -12.00 -16.31
C LYS A 80 -3.54 -12.21 -15.43
N GLU A 81 -3.63 -13.09 -14.42
CA GLU A 81 -2.53 -13.33 -13.48
C GLU A 81 -1.40 -14.18 -14.10
N ASP A 82 -1.74 -15.13 -14.99
CA ASP A 82 -0.80 -16.03 -15.68
C ASP A 82 -0.28 -15.43 -17.01
N ASP A 83 0.10 -14.18 -17.00
CA ASP A 83 0.52 -13.47 -18.22
C ASP A 83 2.01 -13.62 -18.50
N SER A 84 2.38 -13.44 -19.79
CA SER A 84 3.76 -13.46 -20.23
C SER A 84 4.05 -12.36 -21.25
N SER A 85 5.29 -11.87 -21.24
CA SER A 85 5.73 -10.92 -22.26
C SER A 85 5.85 -11.58 -23.63
N VAL A 86 5.83 -10.76 -24.69
CA VAL A 86 6.19 -11.25 -26.05
C VAL A 86 7.66 -11.70 -26.02
N PRO A 87 7.96 -12.94 -26.46
CA PRO A 87 9.32 -13.43 -26.48
C PRO A 87 10.20 -12.68 -27.51
N VAL A 88 11.43 -12.38 -27.09
CA VAL A 88 12.44 -11.72 -27.98
C VAL A 88 13.58 -12.69 -28.26
N LYS A 89 13.89 -12.89 -29.55
CA LYS A 89 15.01 -13.76 -29.98
C LYS A 89 16.34 -13.02 -29.99
N GLN A 90 17.31 -13.54 -29.22
CA GLN A 90 18.67 -13.01 -29.18
C GLN A 90 19.68 -14.16 -29.01
N ASN A 91 20.76 -14.17 -29.76
CA ASN A 91 21.87 -15.11 -29.63
C ASN A 91 21.46 -16.59 -29.56
N GLY A 92 20.45 -17.01 -30.34
CA GLY A 92 19.96 -18.38 -30.37
C GLY A 92 18.98 -18.76 -29.25
N TYR A 93 18.63 -17.80 -28.39
CA TYR A 93 17.65 -17.98 -27.34
C TYR A 93 16.45 -17.04 -27.50
N TRP A 94 15.30 -17.47 -26.98
CA TRP A 94 14.10 -16.68 -26.79
C TRP A 94 14.00 -16.25 -25.35
N TYR A 95 13.99 -14.96 -25.07
CA TYR A 95 13.88 -14.37 -23.77
C TYR A 95 12.48 -13.81 -23.54
N TYR A 96 11.90 -14.08 -22.38
CA TYR A 96 10.59 -13.58 -21.99
C TYR A 96 10.47 -13.55 -20.47
N THR A 97 9.46 -12.83 -19.98
CA THR A 97 9.05 -12.87 -18.58
C THR A 97 7.68 -13.52 -18.49
N ARG A 98 7.41 -14.24 -17.44
CA ARG A 98 6.08 -14.79 -17.13
C ARG A 98 5.76 -14.65 -15.66
N PHE A 99 4.46 -14.57 -15.35
CA PHE A 99 3.93 -14.62 -14.02
C PHE A 99 3.25 -15.96 -13.77
N GLU A 100 3.21 -16.39 -12.52
CA GLU A 100 2.43 -17.54 -12.08
C GLU A 100 1.35 -17.07 -11.10
N ILE A 101 0.20 -17.71 -11.15
CA ILE A 101 -0.92 -17.40 -10.27
C ILE A 101 -0.48 -17.50 -8.80
N GLY A 102 -0.73 -16.45 -8.03
CA GLY A 102 -0.40 -16.38 -6.61
C GLY A 102 1.07 -16.05 -6.31
N GLN A 103 1.86 -15.65 -7.33
CA GLN A 103 3.21 -15.15 -7.16
C GLN A 103 3.28 -13.64 -7.39
N ASP A 104 4.04 -12.93 -6.57
CA ASP A 104 4.16 -11.47 -6.65
C ASP A 104 5.19 -11.01 -7.68
N TYR A 105 6.12 -11.88 -8.08
CA TYR A 105 7.24 -11.54 -8.94
C TYR A 105 7.23 -12.33 -10.26
N ALA A 106 7.68 -11.66 -11.34
CA ALA A 106 7.86 -12.29 -12.62
C ALA A 106 9.09 -13.21 -12.62
N TYR A 107 9.00 -14.34 -13.33
CA TYR A 107 10.14 -15.14 -13.69
C TYR A 107 10.76 -14.63 -14.99
N ASN A 108 12.08 -14.43 -15.00
CA ASN A 108 12.83 -14.17 -16.22
C ASN A 108 13.24 -15.51 -16.82
N CYS A 109 12.76 -15.79 -18.02
CA CYS A 109 12.91 -17.10 -18.66
C CYS A 109 13.59 -16.98 -20.00
N ARG A 110 14.23 -18.08 -20.41
CA ARG A 110 14.67 -18.25 -21.79
C ARG A 110 14.46 -19.69 -22.28
N LYS A 111 14.32 -19.84 -23.60
CA LYS A 111 14.31 -21.14 -24.28
C LYS A 111 15.30 -21.12 -25.45
N LYS A 112 16.04 -22.20 -25.62
CA LYS A 112 17.00 -22.33 -26.72
C LYS A 112 16.28 -22.71 -28.04
N ASP A 113 16.67 -22.11 -29.10
CA ASP A 113 16.27 -22.39 -30.50
C ASP A 113 14.77 -22.21 -30.80
N SER A 114 13.86 -22.80 -30.02
CA SER A 114 12.41 -22.77 -30.25
C SER A 114 11.61 -22.48 -28.99
N MET A 115 10.57 -21.65 -29.11
CA MET A 115 9.59 -21.43 -28.01
C MET A 115 8.70 -22.64 -27.74
N GLU A 116 8.48 -23.49 -28.77
CA GLU A 116 7.56 -24.63 -28.68
C GLU A 116 8.25 -25.85 -28.08
N THR A 117 9.47 -26.14 -28.53
CA THR A 117 10.22 -27.37 -28.21
C THR A 117 11.42 -27.13 -27.31
N GLY A 118 11.85 -25.88 -27.13
CA GLY A 118 12.97 -25.52 -26.25
C GLY A 118 12.63 -25.73 -24.79
N GLU A 119 13.56 -26.27 -24.03
CA GLU A 119 13.45 -26.40 -22.57
C GLU A 119 13.53 -25.02 -21.92
N GLU A 120 12.66 -24.73 -20.92
CA GLU A 120 12.65 -23.46 -20.22
C GLU A 120 13.78 -23.42 -19.19
N GLU A 121 14.57 -22.37 -19.25
CA GLU A 121 15.56 -22.01 -18.23
C GLU A 121 15.10 -20.74 -17.52
N ILE A 122 15.04 -20.77 -16.18
CA ILE A 122 14.78 -19.59 -15.32
C ILE A 122 16.15 -18.97 -15.00
N LEU A 123 16.25 -17.64 -15.14
CA LEU A 123 17.49 -16.87 -15.00
C LEU A 123 17.64 -16.26 -13.58
#